data_c96ab2a0fc2dd916ddd5be9b3e1ebdc8
#
_entry.id   c96ab2a0fc2dd916ddd5be9b3e1ebdc8
#
_cell.length_a   1.000
_cell.length_b   1.000
_cell.length_c   1.000
_cell.angle_alpha   90.00
_cell.angle_beta   90.00
_cell.angle_gamma   90.00
#
_symmetry.space_group_name_H-M   'P 1'
#
loop_
_entity.id
_entity.type
_entity.pdbx_description
1 polymer ?
#
loop_
_entity_poly.entity_id
_entity_poly.type
_entity_poly.pdbx_seq_one_letter_code
_entity_poly.pdbx_strand_id
1 'polypeptide(L)'
;MDINDLIAIVKKKLTDQIDIDSVKIEDKSFLHKNHAGNQEGKFHLKITLSSNQLKIMNRIESNKKIYKILDKELKEHIHSIQILIS
;
A
#
# COMPACT_ATOMS: atom_id res chain seq x y z
N MET A 1 -5.39 6.95 13.32
CA MET A 1 -5.74 5.57 12.90
C MET A 1 -4.67 4.60 13.35
N ASP A 2 -5.07 3.49 13.89
CA ASP A 2 -4.16 2.40 14.27
C ASP A 2 -3.60 1.73 13.02
N ILE A 3 -2.32 1.32 13.05
CA ILE A 3 -1.70 0.63 11.92
C ILE A 3 -2.43 -0.66 11.54
N ASN A 4 -2.93 -1.40 12.52
CA ASN A 4 -3.67 -2.63 12.23
C ASN A 4 -4.97 -2.36 11.50
N ASP A 5 -5.66 -1.28 11.85
CA ASP A 5 -6.87 -0.85 11.15
C ASP A 5 -6.56 -0.41 9.72
N LEU A 6 -5.47 0.33 9.54
CA LEU A 6 -5.04 0.77 8.22
C LEU A 6 -4.71 -0.40 7.32
N ILE A 7 -3.96 -1.38 7.82
CA ILE A 7 -3.60 -2.59 7.06
C ILE A 7 -4.87 -3.34 6.65
N ALA A 8 -5.83 -3.48 7.55
CA ALA A 8 -7.09 -4.15 7.24
C ALA A 8 -7.88 -3.43 6.14
N ILE A 9 -7.93 -2.11 6.21
CA ILE A 9 -8.61 -1.30 5.19
C ILE A 9 -7.94 -1.43 3.83
N VAL A 10 -6.61 -1.30 3.79
CA VAL A 10 -5.84 -1.40 2.55
C VAL A 10 -6.03 -2.78 1.93
N LYS A 11 -5.90 -3.83 2.73
CA LYS A 11 -6.08 -5.21 2.26
C LYS A 11 -7.47 -5.41 1.69
N LYS A 12 -8.50 -4.95 2.39
CA LYS A 12 -9.88 -5.10 1.93
C LYS A 12 -10.13 -4.37 0.61
N LYS A 13 -9.67 -3.13 0.49
CA LYS A 13 -9.85 -2.35 -0.74
C LYS A 13 -9.16 -3.02 -1.93
N LEU A 14 -7.96 -3.50 -1.73
CA LEU A 14 -7.21 -4.16 -2.80
C LEU A 14 -7.88 -5.47 -3.23
N THR A 15 -8.27 -6.31 -2.27
CA THR A 15 -8.88 -7.60 -2.59
C THR A 15 -10.29 -7.46 -3.15
N ASP A 16 -10.99 -6.38 -2.83
CA ASP A 16 -12.32 -6.12 -3.40
C ASP A 16 -12.26 -5.67 -4.86
N GLN A 17 -11.18 -5.01 -5.27
CA GLN A 17 -11.11 -4.38 -6.59
C GLN A 17 -10.12 -5.02 -7.55
N ILE A 18 -9.27 -5.88 -7.06
CA ILE A 18 -8.25 -6.58 -7.86
C ILE A 18 -8.35 -8.07 -7.55
N ASP A 19 -8.22 -8.90 -8.59
CA ASP A 19 -8.12 -10.34 -8.40
C ASP A 19 -6.71 -10.67 -7.89
N ILE A 20 -6.60 -10.90 -6.58
CA ILE A 20 -5.33 -11.10 -5.89
C ILE A 20 -5.26 -12.51 -5.32
N ASP A 21 -4.17 -13.21 -5.61
CA ASP A 21 -3.90 -14.54 -5.06
C ASP A 21 -3.37 -14.46 -3.63
N SER A 22 -2.48 -13.51 -3.37
CA SER A 22 -1.93 -13.30 -2.04
C SER A 22 -1.52 -11.84 -1.87
N VAL A 23 -1.62 -11.34 -0.64
CA VAL A 23 -1.19 -9.98 -0.32
C VAL A 23 -0.59 -9.94 1.08
N LYS A 24 0.54 -9.26 1.21
CA LYS A 24 1.19 -9.02 2.49
C LYS A 24 1.45 -7.53 2.62
N ILE A 25 1.03 -6.94 3.73
CA ILE A 25 1.21 -5.51 3.99
C ILE A 25 2.03 -5.36 5.26
N GLU A 26 3.15 -4.65 5.15
CA GLU A 26 4.08 -4.47 6.26
C GLU A 26 4.21 -3.01 6.60
N ASP A 27 4.26 -2.72 7.89
CA ASP A 27 4.57 -1.38 8.40
C ASP A 27 6.08 -1.21 8.44
N LYS A 28 6.60 -0.28 7.64
CA LYS A 28 8.03 0.05 7.58
C LYS A 28 8.32 1.42 8.16
N SER A 29 7.42 1.96 8.96
CA SER A 29 7.55 3.31 9.54
C SER A 29 8.81 3.44 10.40
N PHE A 30 9.24 2.37 11.03
CA PHE A 30 10.45 2.38 11.87
C PHE A 30 11.73 2.73 11.09
N LEU A 31 11.74 2.50 9.78
CA LEU A 31 12.90 2.85 8.93
C LEU A 31 13.06 4.36 8.74
N HIS A 32 12.01 5.11 9.00
CA HIS A 32 11.98 6.56 8.80
C HIS A 32 11.78 7.33 10.10
N LYS A 33 11.89 6.66 11.21
CA LYS A 33 11.54 7.19 12.54
C LYS A 33 12.26 8.49 12.88
N ASN A 34 13.52 8.62 12.48
CA ASN A 34 14.36 9.77 12.79
C ASN A 34 14.64 10.66 11.58
N HIS A 35 13.93 10.46 10.49
CA HIS A 35 14.12 11.28 9.29
C HIS A 35 13.46 12.64 9.46
N ALA A 36 14.18 13.69 9.07
CA ALA A 36 13.60 15.02 8.92
C ALA A 36 12.51 14.92 7.84
N GLY A 37 11.33 15.43 8.13
CA GLY A 37 10.20 15.35 7.22
C GLY A 37 9.29 14.16 7.45
N ASN A 38 9.64 13.24 8.35
CA ASN A 38 8.71 12.19 8.74
C ASN A 38 7.53 12.81 9.47
N GLN A 39 6.32 12.58 8.96
CA GLN A 39 5.10 13.20 9.50
C GLN A 39 4.50 12.31 10.58
N GLU A 40 4.20 12.91 11.72
CA GLU A 40 3.51 12.23 12.80
C GLU A 40 2.14 11.75 12.34
N GLY A 41 1.77 10.52 12.70
CA GLY A 41 0.47 9.93 12.37
C GLY A 41 0.36 9.38 10.96
N LYS A 42 1.42 9.42 10.16
CA LYS A 42 1.46 8.82 8.84
C LYS A 42 2.45 7.67 8.79
N PHE A 43 2.12 6.67 7.98
CA PHE A 43 2.86 5.41 7.93
C PHE A 43 3.59 5.22 6.61
N HIS A 44 4.63 4.39 6.65
CA HIS A 44 5.34 3.90 5.48
C HIS A 44 5.03 2.43 5.33
N LEU A 45 4.40 2.06 4.22
CA LEU A 45 3.95 0.68 4.01
C LEU A 45 4.71 0.01 2.89
N LYS A 46 4.88 -1.31 3.02
CA LYS A 46 5.37 -2.18 1.95
C LYS A 46 4.27 -3.17 1.64
N ILE A 47 3.82 -3.19 0.38
CA ILE A 47 2.79 -4.11 -0.09
C ILE A 47 3.44 -5.09 -1.05
N THR A 48 3.39 -6.38 -0.71
CA THR A 48 3.83 -7.46 -1.57
C THR A 48 2.61 -8.26 -1.97
N LEU A 49 2.35 -8.36 -3.27
CA LEU A 49 1.15 -9.07 -3.72
C LEU A 49 1.41 -9.89 -4.96
N SER A 50 0.60 -10.93 -5.12
CA SER A 50 0.59 -11.79 -6.31
C SER A 50 -0.77 -11.66 -6.97
N SER A 51 -0.77 -11.24 -8.25
CA SER A 51 -2.01 -11.02 -9.00
C SER A 51 -1.73 -11.19 -10.48
N ASN A 52 -2.43 -12.13 -11.11
CA ASN A 52 -2.33 -12.31 -12.56
C ASN A 52 -2.88 -11.09 -13.30
N GLN A 53 -3.90 -10.44 -12.76
CA GLN A 53 -4.48 -9.25 -13.33
C GLN A 53 -3.45 -8.11 -13.44
N LEU A 54 -2.68 -7.87 -12.37
CA LEU A 54 -1.68 -6.83 -12.36
C LEU A 54 -0.41 -7.21 -13.12
N LYS A 55 -0.10 -8.50 -13.16
CA LYS A 55 1.12 -9.00 -13.79
C LYS A 55 1.12 -8.80 -15.30
N ILE A 56 -0.06 -8.80 -15.93
CA ILE A 56 -0.17 -8.54 -17.37
C ILE A 56 -0.14 -7.05 -17.71
N MET A 57 -0.24 -6.18 -16.71
CA MET A 57 -0.10 -4.73 -16.88
C MET A 57 1.36 -4.33 -16.78
N ASN A 58 1.74 -3.22 -17.42
CA ASN A 58 3.06 -2.70 -17.16
C ASN A 58 3.14 -2.09 -15.75
N ARG A 59 4.36 -1.85 -15.27
CA ARG A 59 4.59 -1.40 -13.90
C ARG A 59 3.89 -0.08 -13.59
N ILE A 60 3.90 0.86 -14.53
CA ILE A 60 3.28 2.17 -14.35
C ILE A 60 1.77 2.03 -14.19
N GLU A 61 1.14 1.25 -15.05
CA GLU A 61 -0.30 1.04 -15.01
C GLU A 61 -0.76 0.33 -13.73
N SER A 62 -0.04 -0.72 -13.33
CA SER A 62 -0.39 -1.45 -12.11
C SER A 62 -0.24 -0.58 -10.87
N ASN A 63 0.81 0.23 -10.78
CA ASN A 63 1.00 1.14 -9.67
C ASN A 63 -0.08 2.23 -9.65
N LYS A 64 -0.43 2.79 -10.79
CA LYS A 64 -1.52 3.78 -10.87
C LYS A 64 -2.85 3.22 -10.40
N LYS A 65 -3.14 1.98 -10.75
CA LYS A 65 -4.36 1.31 -10.31
C LYS A 65 -4.41 1.20 -8.79
N ILE A 66 -3.32 0.78 -8.18
CA ILE A 66 -3.23 0.65 -6.72
C ILE A 66 -3.33 2.02 -6.05
N TYR A 67 -2.62 3.02 -6.55
CA TYR A 67 -2.68 4.38 -5.98
C TYR A 67 -4.09 4.96 -6.07
N LYS A 68 -4.80 4.70 -7.15
CA LYS A 68 -6.18 5.16 -7.30
C LYS A 68 -7.11 4.51 -6.28
N ILE A 69 -6.95 3.20 -6.06
CA ILE A 69 -7.75 2.48 -5.08
C ILE A 69 -7.50 3.01 -3.67
N LEU A 70 -6.25 3.35 -3.35
CA LEU A 70 -5.83 3.79 -2.02
C LEU A 70 -5.72 5.31 -1.89
N ASP A 71 -6.33 6.06 -2.79
CA ASP A 71 -6.19 7.52 -2.86
C ASP A 71 -6.48 8.20 -1.52
N LYS A 72 -7.57 7.82 -0.86
CA LYS A 72 -7.94 8.40 0.44
C LYS A 72 -6.90 8.10 1.50
N GLU A 73 -6.46 6.85 1.60
CA GLU A 73 -5.47 6.43 2.59
C GLU A 73 -4.12 7.08 2.34
N LEU A 74 -3.73 7.23 1.07
CA LEU A 74 -2.49 7.89 0.72
C LEU A 74 -2.48 9.36 1.12
N LYS A 75 -3.62 10.03 1.03
CA LYS A 75 -3.74 11.43 1.43
C LYS A 75 -3.77 11.61 2.94
N GLU A 76 -4.43 10.74 3.66
CA GLU A 76 -4.74 10.92 5.07
C GLU A 76 -3.81 10.17 6.03
N HIS A 77 -3.34 8.98 5.66
CA HIS A 77 -2.68 8.07 6.61
C HIS A 77 -1.35 7.49 6.15
N ILE A 78 -1.03 7.54 4.87
CA ILE A 78 0.18 6.92 4.32
C ILE A 78 1.10 7.99 3.77
N HIS A 79 2.35 8.02 4.27
CA HIS A 79 3.37 8.94 3.76
C HIS A 79 4.03 8.38 2.50
N SER A 80 4.37 7.11 2.51
CA SER A 80 4.95 6.45 1.34
C SER A 80 4.55 4.99 1.29
N ILE A 81 4.60 4.42 0.08
CA ILE A 81 4.21 3.04 -0.16
C ILE A 81 5.17 2.42 -1.17
N GLN A 82 5.67 1.23 -0.85
CA GLN A 82 6.47 0.42 -1.76
C GLN A 82 5.60 -0.75 -2.22
N ILE A 83 5.53 -0.98 -3.52
CA ILE A 83 4.69 -2.02 -4.11
C ILE A 83 5.57 -3.01 -4.86
N LEU A 84 5.44 -4.30 -4.48
CA LEU A 84 6.10 -5.41 -5.16
C LEU A 84 5.02 -6.37 -5.67
N ILE A 85 5.01 -6.58 -6.98
CA ILE A 85 4.02 -7.43 -7.66
C ILE A 85 4.72 -8.63 -8.26
N SER A 86 4.18 -9.80 -8.01
CA SER A 86 4.70 -11.04 -8.57
C SER A 86 3.63 -11.85 -9.30
#